data_626c313441f3de1a433625c14cb1dc3b
#
_entry.id   626c313441f3de1a433625c14cb1dc3b
#
_cell.length_a   1.000
_cell.length_b   1.000
_cell.length_c   1.000
_cell.angle_alpha   90.00
_cell.angle_beta   90.00
_cell.angle_gamma   90.00
#
_symmetry.space_group_name_H-M   'P 1'
#
loop_
_entity.id
_entity.type
_entity.pdbx_description
1 polymer ?
#
loop_
_entity_poly.entity_id
_entity_poly.type
_entity_poly.pdbx_seq_one_letter_code
_entity_poly.pdbx_strand_id
1 'polypeptide(L)'
;KPYHRTPPEAVKSVVSGDGSGTAWNVKFIFAILFILMFSKQVYISSLTNFLTFYVMEKFHVDPVTAQYALFAFLGAGAAGTLLGGPITDRFGRRKVIFGSIFGAAPFALLVPYVGFWGVIALVILVSFVISSAFSAILVCALDVAPRHTGMVSGVFFGLTFGLGGAAAAFFGWLADIIGIENVFLAASFMPLAGIFALALPKKL
;
A
#
# COMPACT_ATOMS: atom_id res chain seq x y z
N LYS A 1 18.22 -27.58 7.73
CA LYS A 1 19.31 -26.68 7.27
C LYS A 1 18.73 -25.28 7.18
N PRO A 2 19.31 -24.24 7.81
CA PRO A 2 18.83 -22.88 7.66
C PRO A 2 19.03 -22.45 6.20
N TYR A 3 17.97 -21.96 5.58
CA TYR A 3 17.98 -21.44 4.21
C TYR A 3 18.64 -20.05 4.24
N HIS A 4 19.96 -20.00 4.06
CA HIS A 4 20.68 -18.73 3.88
C HIS A 4 20.43 -18.23 2.44
N ARG A 5 19.43 -17.38 2.26
CA ARG A 5 19.35 -16.52 1.08
C ARG A 5 20.55 -15.55 1.15
N THR A 6 21.55 -15.76 0.34
CA THR A 6 22.55 -14.73 0.06
C THR A 6 21.82 -13.56 -0.62
N PRO A 7 21.96 -12.32 -0.13
CA PRO A 7 21.36 -11.17 -0.80
C PRO A 7 21.87 -11.12 -2.25
N PRO A 8 21.00 -10.72 -3.21
CA PRO A 8 21.46 -10.44 -4.57
C PRO A 8 22.68 -9.50 -4.53
N GLU A 9 23.67 -9.71 -5.40
CA GLU A 9 24.89 -8.89 -5.42
C GLU A 9 24.60 -7.38 -5.53
N ALA A 10 23.49 -7.04 -6.21
CA ALA A 10 23.01 -5.67 -6.30
C ALA A 10 22.69 -5.03 -4.95
N VAL A 11 22.15 -5.81 -3.97
CA VAL A 11 21.84 -5.30 -2.63
C VAL A 11 23.11 -5.19 -1.80
N LYS A 12 24.07 -6.11 -1.98
CA LYS A 12 25.39 -6.01 -1.34
C LYS A 12 26.14 -4.75 -1.78
N SER A 13 26.09 -4.38 -3.06
CA SER A 13 26.76 -3.17 -3.58
C SER A 13 26.13 -1.88 -3.06
N VAL A 14 24.82 -1.86 -2.80
CA VAL A 14 24.12 -0.70 -2.24
C VAL A 14 24.42 -0.53 -0.74
N VAL A 15 24.57 -1.64 0.00
CA VAL A 15 24.83 -1.62 1.45
C VAL A 15 26.32 -1.43 1.76
N SER A 16 27.24 -1.90 0.88
CA SER A 16 28.69 -1.87 1.12
C SER A 16 29.38 -0.59 0.63
N GLY A 17 28.69 0.31 -0.08
CA GLY A 17 29.30 1.57 -0.55
C GLY A 17 30.40 1.40 -1.61
N ASP A 18 30.57 0.21 -2.17
CA ASP A 18 31.61 -0.11 -3.14
C ASP A 18 31.11 0.16 -4.57
N GLY A 19 31.43 1.30 -5.10
CA GLY A 19 31.22 1.67 -6.51
C GLY A 19 30.43 2.98 -6.70
N SER A 20 31.09 4.02 -7.11
CA SER A 20 30.71 5.28 -7.80
C SER A 20 29.19 5.58 -7.99
N GLY A 21 28.41 5.47 -6.97
CA GLY A 21 27.00 5.86 -6.91
C GLY A 21 26.66 6.18 -5.47
N THR A 22 25.97 7.29 -5.25
CA THR A 22 25.55 7.83 -3.95
C THR A 22 25.28 6.70 -2.96
N ALA A 23 26.08 6.60 -1.91
CA ALA A 23 25.92 5.63 -0.82
C ALA A 23 24.57 5.93 -0.13
N TRP A 24 23.51 5.22 -0.52
CA TRP A 24 22.19 5.37 0.07
C TRP A 24 22.25 4.80 1.49
N ASN A 25 22.02 5.65 2.47
CA ASN A 25 21.90 5.22 3.84
C ASN A 25 20.78 4.19 3.97
N VAL A 26 21.08 3.00 4.48
CA VAL A 26 20.09 1.94 4.75
C VAL A 26 18.89 2.51 5.51
N LYS A 27 19.13 3.41 6.47
CA LYS A 27 18.09 4.13 7.20
C LYS A 27 17.15 4.93 6.29
N PHE A 28 17.67 5.56 5.25
CA PHE A 28 16.88 6.34 4.29
C PHE A 28 15.97 5.44 3.44
N ILE A 29 16.49 4.30 2.97
CA ILE A 29 15.69 3.31 2.23
C ILE A 29 14.55 2.78 3.11
N PHE A 30 14.86 2.41 4.36
CA PHE A 30 13.83 1.99 5.31
C PHE A 30 12.79 3.06 5.57
N ALA A 31 13.18 4.32 5.73
CA ALA A 31 12.24 5.43 5.92
C ALA A 31 11.29 5.59 4.73
N ILE A 32 11.79 5.52 3.50
CA ILE A 32 10.95 5.58 2.30
C ILE A 32 9.99 4.39 2.25
N LEU A 33 10.49 3.16 2.43
CA LEU A 33 9.65 1.96 2.43
C LEU A 33 8.58 2.03 3.51
N PHE A 34 8.92 2.57 4.68
CA PHE A 34 7.99 2.78 5.77
C PHE A 34 6.90 3.81 5.42
N ILE A 35 7.27 4.96 4.86
CA ILE A 35 6.31 6.00 4.41
C ILE A 35 5.35 5.43 3.36
N LEU A 36 5.88 4.68 2.39
CA LEU A 36 5.08 4.04 1.34
C LEU A 36 4.11 3.01 1.92
N MET A 37 4.59 2.18 2.85
CA MET A 37 3.78 1.18 3.52
C MET A 37 2.70 1.84 4.39
N PHE A 38 3.06 2.87 5.13
CA PHE A 38 2.13 3.65 5.95
C PHE A 38 1.03 4.28 5.11
N SER A 39 1.40 5.04 4.08
CA SER A 39 0.44 5.74 3.21
C SER A 39 -0.56 4.78 2.57
N LYS A 40 -0.05 3.69 1.98
CA LYS A 40 -0.89 2.64 1.41
C LYS A 40 -1.83 2.01 2.46
N GLN A 41 -1.30 1.74 3.68
CA GLN A 41 -2.08 1.09 4.72
C GLN A 41 -3.18 1.98 5.28
N VAL A 42 -2.89 3.27 5.48
CA VAL A 42 -3.89 4.27 5.88
C VAL A 42 -5.03 4.32 4.87
N TYR A 43 -4.72 4.34 3.58
CA TYR A 43 -5.74 4.33 2.53
C TYR A 43 -6.58 3.04 2.52
N ILE A 44 -5.93 1.87 2.55
CA ILE A 44 -6.65 0.58 2.61
C ILE A 44 -7.51 0.49 3.87
N SER A 45 -7.01 0.93 5.02
CA SER A 45 -7.75 0.92 6.28
C SER A 45 -8.97 1.85 6.20
N SER A 46 -8.83 3.03 5.60
CA SER A 46 -9.97 3.93 5.36
C SER A 46 -11.05 3.26 4.50
N LEU A 47 -10.67 2.66 3.37
CA LEU A 47 -11.62 1.94 2.52
C LEU A 47 -12.26 0.75 3.26
N THR A 48 -11.48 -0.06 3.96
CA THR A 48 -12.01 -1.24 4.65
C THR A 48 -13.05 -0.87 5.71
N ASN A 49 -12.84 0.22 6.44
CA ASN A 49 -13.73 0.60 7.53
C ASN A 49 -14.90 1.49 7.08
N PHE A 50 -14.73 2.30 6.06
CA PHE A 50 -15.71 3.32 5.71
C PHE A 50 -16.38 3.13 4.35
N LEU A 51 -15.93 2.20 3.49
CA LEU A 51 -16.53 1.97 2.16
C LEU A 51 -18.01 1.64 2.23
N THR A 52 -18.42 0.78 3.16
CA THR A 52 -19.83 0.40 3.33
C THR A 52 -20.68 1.62 3.68
N PHE A 53 -20.25 2.39 4.65
CA PHE A 53 -20.96 3.60 5.07
C PHE A 53 -20.99 4.66 3.96
N TYR A 54 -19.90 4.88 3.27
CA TYR A 54 -19.81 5.80 2.15
C TYR A 54 -20.78 5.42 1.02
N VAL A 55 -20.84 4.14 0.66
CA VAL A 55 -21.72 3.65 -0.40
C VAL A 55 -23.20 3.76 0.01
N MET A 56 -23.51 3.44 1.27
CA MET A 56 -24.88 3.58 1.80
C MET A 56 -25.33 5.05 1.82
N GLU A 57 -24.51 5.96 2.31
CA GLU A 57 -24.85 7.37 2.44
C GLU A 57 -24.96 8.04 1.08
N LYS A 58 -24.01 7.81 0.18
CA LYS A 58 -23.97 8.47 -1.13
C LYS A 58 -25.02 7.96 -2.12
N PHE A 59 -25.31 6.66 -2.11
CA PHE A 59 -26.18 6.03 -3.12
C PHE A 59 -27.50 5.53 -2.55
N HIS A 60 -27.75 5.72 -1.27
CA HIS A 60 -28.97 5.29 -0.57
C HIS A 60 -29.31 3.80 -0.81
N VAL A 61 -28.27 2.95 -0.89
CA VAL A 61 -28.45 1.51 -1.06
C VAL A 61 -28.55 0.80 0.29
N ASP A 62 -29.13 -0.40 0.28
CA ASP A 62 -29.25 -1.23 1.46
C ASP A 62 -27.88 -1.73 1.97
N PRO A 63 -27.77 -2.05 3.28
CA PRO A 63 -26.50 -2.50 3.88
C PRO A 63 -25.91 -3.74 3.22
N VAL A 64 -26.76 -4.66 2.72
CA VAL A 64 -26.31 -5.90 2.09
C VAL A 64 -25.59 -5.60 0.77
N THR A 65 -26.18 -4.72 -0.06
CA THR A 65 -25.57 -4.27 -1.31
C THR A 65 -24.23 -3.55 -1.06
N ALA A 66 -24.15 -2.71 -0.03
CA ALA A 66 -22.91 -2.03 0.34
C ALA A 66 -21.85 -3.02 0.84
N GLN A 67 -22.22 -4.10 1.54
CA GLN A 67 -21.28 -5.15 1.96
C GLN A 67 -20.75 -5.96 0.78
N TYR A 68 -21.51 -6.16 -0.29
CA TYR A 68 -20.97 -6.79 -1.51
C TYR A 68 -19.86 -5.95 -2.14
N ALA A 69 -19.94 -4.62 -2.11
CA ALA A 69 -18.86 -3.74 -2.56
C ALA A 69 -17.60 -3.92 -1.71
N LEU A 70 -17.73 -4.01 -0.37
CA LEU A 70 -16.63 -4.29 0.54
C LEU A 70 -16.04 -5.68 0.31
N PHE A 71 -16.87 -6.70 0.12
CA PHE A 71 -16.40 -8.06 -0.17
C PHE A 71 -15.59 -8.11 -1.47
N ALA A 72 -16.08 -7.47 -2.52
CA ALA A 72 -15.37 -7.38 -3.80
C ALA A 72 -14.03 -6.65 -3.66
N PHE A 73 -14.00 -5.55 -2.89
CA PHE A 73 -12.78 -4.82 -2.55
C PHE A 73 -11.75 -5.70 -1.83
N LEU A 74 -12.16 -6.42 -0.79
CA LEU A 74 -11.27 -7.30 -0.02
C LEU A 74 -10.78 -8.48 -0.84
N GLY A 75 -11.66 -9.09 -1.65
CA GLY A 75 -11.30 -10.17 -2.57
C GLY A 75 -10.28 -9.75 -3.62
N ALA A 76 -10.46 -8.55 -4.20
CA ALA A 76 -9.49 -7.97 -5.14
C ALA A 76 -8.14 -7.69 -4.46
N GLY A 77 -8.15 -7.22 -3.21
CA GLY A 77 -6.93 -7.00 -2.42
C GLY A 77 -6.17 -8.29 -2.13
N ALA A 78 -6.88 -9.36 -1.77
CA ALA A 78 -6.29 -10.67 -1.58
C ALA A 78 -5.64 -11.19 -2.88
N ALA A 79 -6.35 -11.11 -4.00
CA ALA A 79 -5.83 -11.47 -5.31
C ALA A 79 -4.60 -10.63 -5.69
N GLY A 80 -4.64 -9.31 -5.45
CA GLY A 80 -3.53 -8.40 -5.69
C GLY A 80 -2.29 -8.74 -4.87
N THR A 81 -2.47 -9.11 -3.60
CA THR A 81 -1.36 -9.54 -2.73
C THR A 81 -0.73 -10.85 -3.21
N LEU A 82 -1.54 -11.83 -3.58
CA LEU A 82 -1.06 -13.12 -4.10
C LEU A 82 -0.31 -12.98 -5.42
N LEU A 83 -0.84 -12.18 -6.34
CA LEU A 83 -0.24 -11.96 -7.65
C LEU A 83 0.90 -10.94 -7.62
N GLY A 84 0.98 -10.13 -6.58
CA GLY A 84 2.02 -9.12 -6.37
C GLY A 84 3.43 -9.70 -6.32
N GLY A 85 3.61 -10.92 -5.77
CA GLY A 85 4.89 -11.63 -5.78
C GLY A 85 5.40 -11.91 -7.20
N PRO A 86 4.71 -12.73 -7.99
CA PRO A 86 5.06 -13.00 -9.38
C PRO A 86 5.22 -11.75 -10.27
N ILE A 87 4.37 -10.74 -10.07
CA ILE A 87 4.45 -9.46 -10.78
C ILE A 87 5.77 -8.75 -10.42
N THR A 88 6.14 -8.74 -9.14
CA THR A 88 7.37 -8.12 -8.66
C THR A 88 8.61 -8.80 -9.21
N ASP A 89 8.61 -10.14 -9.29
CA ASP A 89 9.71 -10.91 -9.84
C ASP A 89 9.92 -10.62 -11.33
N ARG A 90 8.82 -10.39 -12.08
CA ARG A 90 8.87 -10.14 -13.52
C ARG A 90 9.23 -8.69 -13.89
N PHE A 91 8.66 -7.72 -13.21
CA PHE A 91 8.78 -6.30 -13.57
C PHE A 91 9.81 -5.53 -12.74
N GLY A 92 10.28 -6.12 -11.65
CA GLY A 92 11.22 -5.51 -10.70
C GLY A 92 10.52 -4.68 -9.62
N ARG A 93 11.08 -4.73 -8.42
CA ARG A 93 10.47 -4.21 -7.18
C ARG A 93 10.11 -2.73 -7.24
N ARG A 94 11.07 -1.88 -7.64
CA ARG A 94 10.87 -0.43 -7.70
C ARG A 94 9.72 -0.03 -8.63
N LYS A 95 9.65 -0.67 -9.81
CA LYS A 95 8.58 -0.38 -10.78
C LYS A 95 7.21 -0.78 -10.26
N VAL A 96 7.14 -1.95 -9.59
CA VAL A 96 5.89 -2.44 -9.00
C VAL A 96 5.45 -1.55 -7.84
N ILE A 97 6.35 -1.19 -6.92
CA ILE A 97 6.03 -0.30 -5.81
C ILE A 97 5.52 1.06 -6.33
N PHE A 98 6.25 1.69 -7.24
CA PHE A 98 5.84 2.97 -7.82
C PHE A 98 4.52 2.84 -8.60
N GLY A 99 4.44 1.89 -9.52
CA GLY A 99 3.27 1.67 -10.36
C GLY A 99 2.02 1.29 -9.57
N SER A 100 2.18 0.53 -8.49
CA SER A 100 1.03 0.12 -7.66
C SER A 100 0.53 1.25 -6.76
N ILE A 101 1.40 2.00 -6.11
CA ILE A 101 0.96 3.04 -5.18
C ILE A 101 0.59 4.31 -5.94
N PHE A 102 1.50 4.83 -6.76
CA PHE A 102 1.25 6.05 -7.52
C PHE A 102 0.25 5.83 -8.66
N GLY A 103 0.30 4.68 -9.33
CA GLY A 103 -0.65 4.32 -10.38
C GLY A 103 -2.08 4.13 -9.88
N ALA A 104 -2.27 3.77 -8.60
CA ALA A 104 -3.60 3.72 -7.98
C ALA A 104 -4.17 5.13 -7.67
N ALA A 105 -3.32 6.16 -7.53
CA ALA A 105 -3.73 7.50 -7.13
C ALA A 105 -4.81 8.13 -8.05
N PRO A 106 -4.69 8.14 -9.39
CA PRO A 106 -5.72 8.73 -10.24
C PRO A 106 -7.07 8.01 -10.10
N PHE A 107 -7.06 6.68 -9.96
CA PHE A 107 -8.28 5.91 -9.76
C PHE A 107 -8.89 6.16 -8.38
N ALA A 108 -8.06 6.26 -7.34
CA ALA A 108 -8.49 6.62 -5.99
C ALA A 108 -9.16 8.00 -5.96
N LEU A 109 -8.58 8.97 -6.64
CA LEU A 109 -9.13 10.33 -6.72
C LEU A 109 -10.44 10.40 -7.53
N LEU A 110 -10.67 9.46 -8.45
CA LEU A 110 -11.91 9.39 -9.22
C LEU A 110 -13.08 8.78 -8.44
N VAL A 111 -12.83 7.97 -7.40
CA VAL A 111 -13.88 7.30 -6.62
C VAL A 111 -14.98 8.25 -6.15
N PRO A 112 -14.70 9.45 -5.60
CA PRO A 112 -15.75 10.35 -5.13
C PRO A 112 -16.62 10.96 -6.24
N TYR A 113 -16.21 10.90 -7.50
CA TYR A 113 -16.87 11.60 -8.61
C TYR A 113 -17.69 10.70 -9.55
N VAL A 114 -17.67 9.39 -9.32
CA VAL A 114 -18.37 8.42 -10.18
C VAL A 114 -19.64 7.88 -9.53
N GLY A 115 -20.52 7.31 -10.35
CA GLY A 115 -21.73 6.64 -9.88
C GLY A 115 -21.46 5.28 -9.23
N PHE A 116 -22.49 4.64 -8.68
CA PHE A 116 -22.41 3.42 -7.89
C PHE A 116 -21.54 2.30 -8.53
N TRP A 117 -21.82 1.90 -9.76
CA TRP A 117 -21.05 0.88 -10.46
C TRP A 117 -19.61 1.31 -10.76
N GLY A 118 -19.41 2.61 -10.99
CA GLY A 118 -18.09 3.19 -11.14
C GLY A 118 -17.26 3.09 -9.86
N VAL A 119 -17.85 3.37 -8.69
CA VAL A 119 -17.21 3.19 -7.39
C VAL A 119 -16.78 1.74 -7.20
N ILE A 120 -17.69 0.78 -7.44
CA ILE A 120 -17.38 -0.66 -7.29
C ILE A 120 -16.20 -1.05 -8.19
N ALA A 121 -16.24 -0.70 -9.46
CA ALA A 121 -15.16 -1.02 -10.40
C ALA A 121 -13.82 -0.39 -10.00
N LEU A 122 -13.84 0.88 -9.58
CA LEU A 122 -12.63 1.60 -9.17
C LEU A 122 -12.05 1.06 -7.87
N VAL A 123 -12.87 0.76 -6.85
CA VAL A 123 -12.35 0.22 -5.59
C VAL A 123 -11.77 -1.18 -5.75
N ILE A 124 -12.34 -2.03 -6.62
CA ILE A 124 -11.77 -3.32 -7.01
C ILE A 124 -10.40 -3.12 -7.66
N LEU A 125 -10.32 -2.25 -8.66
CA LEU A 125 -9.08 -1.98 -9.38
C LEU A 125 -8.00 -1.42 -8.45
N VAL A 126 -8.34 -0.42 -7.65
CA VAL A 126 -7.43 0.22 -6.70
C VAL A 126 -6.96 -0.78 -5.65
N SER A 127 -7.86 -1.59 -5.10
CA SER A 127 -7.52 -2.62 -4.12
C SER A 127 -6.53 -3.63 -4.69
N PHE A 128 -6.80 -4.14 -5.88
CA PHE A 128 -5.90 -5.09 -6.56
C PHE A 128 -4.51 -4.48 -6.81
N VAL A 129 -4.48 -3.29 -7.39
CA VAL A 129 -3.23 -2.61 -7.76
C VAL A 129 -2.41 -2.24 -6.51
N ILE A 130 -3.02 -1.60 -5.51
CA ILE A 130 -2.31 -1.13 -4.32
C ILE A 130 -1.85 -2.28 -3.42
N SER A 131 -2.60 -3.39 -3.38
CA SER A 131 -2.25 -4.57 -2.58
C SER A 131 -1.07 -5.33 -3.17
N SER A 132 -0.84 -5.25 -4.49
CA SER A 132 0.34 -5.86 -5.11
C SER A 132 1.67 -5.24 -4.63
N ALA A 133 1.67 -3.98 -4.18
CA ALA A 133 2.85 -3.34 -3.59
C ALA A 133 3.27 -3.95 -2.25
N PHE A 134 2.39 -4.64 -1.54
CA PHE A 134 2.70 -5.18 -0.21
C PHE A 134 3.86 -6.17 -0.23
N SER A 135 3.78 -7.17 -1.11
CA SER A 135 4.83 -8.17 -1.25
C SER A 135 6.14 -7.56 -1.73
N ALA A 136 6.09 -6.60 -2.67
CA ALA A 136 7.25 -5.90 -3.18
C ALA A 136 7.99 -5.10 -2.09
N ILE A 137 7.24 -4.35 -1.27
CA ILE A 137 7.81 -3.55 -0.17
C ILE A 137 8.42 -4.46 0.89
N LEU A 138 7.70 -5.52 1.30
CA LEU A 138 8.17 -6.43 2.33
C LEU A 138 9.45 -7.15 1.90
N VAL A 139 9.48 -7.71 0.69
CA VAL A 139 10.67 -8.39 0.15
C VAL A 139 11.84 -7.41 0.05
N CYS A 140 11.59 -6.18 -0.41
CA CYS A 140 12.62 -5.14 -0.48
C CYS A 140 13.20 -4.83 0.91
N ALA A 141 12.35 -4.69 1.94
CA ALA A 141 12.79 -4.44 3.31
C ALA A 141 13.62 -5.60 3.88
N LEU A 142 13.21 -6.84 3.62
CA LEU A 142 13.92 -8.03 4.07
C LEU A 142 15.31 -8.18 3.40
N ASP A 143 15.43 -7.82 2.13
CA ASP A 143 16.70 -7.88 1.42
C ASP A 143 17.69 -6.81 1.88
N VAL A 144 17.20 -5.64 2.30
CA VAL A 144 18.03 -4.56 2.86
C VAL A 144 18.62 -4.95 4.24
N ALA A 145 17.92 -5.78 5.02
CA ALA A 145 18.39 -6.24 6.34
C ALA A 145 18.30 -7.77 6.52
N PRO A 146 19.06 -8.57 5.78
CA PRO A 146 18.92 -10.03 5.75
C PRO A 146 19.29 -10.73 7.06
N ARG A 147 20.06 -10.06 7.93
CA ARG A 147 20.41 -10.60 9.25
C ARG A 147 19.33 -10.42 10.31
N HIS A 148 18.33 -9.59 10.06
CA HIS A 148 17.28 -9.21 11.02
C HIS A 148 15.87 -9.43 10.46
N THR A 149 15.67 -10.47 9.66
CA THR A 149 14.42 -10.75 8.95
C THR A 149 13.20 -10.80 9.87
N GLY A 150 13.32 -11.47 11.02
CA GLY A 150 12.24 -11.55 12.00
C GLY A 150 11.88 -10.18 12.59
N MET A 151 12.88 -9.37 12.94
CA MET A 151 12.67 -8.02 13.48
C MET A 151 12.04 -7.10 12.40
N VAL A 152 12.55 -7.14 11.18
CA VAL A 152 12.02 -6.35 10.07
C VAL A 152 10.57 -6.71 9.78
N SER A 153 10.27 -8.01 9.65
CA SER A 153 8.89 -8.47 9.46
C SER A 153 7.99 -8.05 10.61
N GLY A 154 8.41 -8.26 11.86
CA GLY A 154 7.66 -7.88 13.05
C GLY A 154 7.35 -6.38 13.10
N VAL A 155 8.34 -5.53 12.81
CA VAL A 155 8.17 -4.08 12.74
C VAL A 155 7.23 -3.69 11.60
N PHE A 156 7.42 -4.22 10.39
CA PHE A 156 6.55 -3.89 9.25
C PHE A 156 5.10 -4.35 9.48
N PHE A 157 4.87 -5.56 9.95
CA PHE A 157 3.52 -6.04 10.24
C PHE A 157 2.91 -5.32 11.44
N GLY A 158 3.64 -5.20 12.54
CA GLY A 158 3.16 -4.54 13.77
C GLY A 158 2.78 -3.09 13.52
N LEU A 159 3.65 -2.32 12.87
CA LEU A 159 3.37 -0.92 12.53
C LEU A 159 2.26 -0.81 11.48
N THR A 160 2.25 -1.67 10.46
CA THR A 160 1.22 -1.64 9.42
C THR A 160 -0.18 -1.81 10.00
N PHE A 161 -0.38 -2.85 10.82
CA PHE A 161 -1.68 -3.10 11.44
C PHE A 161 -1.99 -2.13 12.57
N GLY A 162 -1.02 -1.79 13.40
CA GLY A 162 -1.18 -0.81 14.49
C GLY A 162 -1.53 0.58 13.99
N LEU A 163 -0.80 1.08 13.00
CA LEU A 163 -1.07 2.39 12.38
C LEU A 163 -2.35 2.36 11.54
N GLY A 164 -2.68 1.23 10.90
CA GLY A 164 -3.97 1.05 10.24
C GLY A 164 -5.15 1.20 11.18
N GLY A 165 -5.08 0.61 12.38
CA GLY A 165 -6.07 0.78 13.43
C GLY A 165 -6.16 2.22 13.95
N ALA A 166 -5.02 2.85 14.23
CA ALA A 166 -4.96 4.26 14.64
C ALA A 166 -5.53 5.20 13.57
N ALA A 167 -5.22 4.94 12.29
CA ALA A 167 -5.78 5.69 11.17
C ALA A 167 -7.29 5.51 11.05
N ALA A 168 -7.81 4.29 11.26
CA ALA A 168 -9.25 4.05 11.26
C ALA A 168 -9.95 4.85 12.36
N ALA A 169 -9.39 4.88 13.59
CA ALA A 169 -9.93 5.67 14.69
C ALA A 169 -9.89 7.17 14.38
N PHE A 170 -8.78 7.66 13.82
CA PHE A 170 -8.65 9.06 13.42
C PHE A 170 -9.65 9.45 12.34
N PHE A 171 -9.80 8.65 11.29
CA PHE A 171 -10.78 8.91 10.22
C PHE A 171 -12.22 8.76 10.69
N GLY A 172 -12.49 7.87 11.67
CA GLY A 172 -13.80 7.77 12.30
C GLY A 172 -14.17 9.08 13.02
N TRP A 173 -13.29 9.56 13.88
CA TRP A 173 -13.46 10.86 14.55
C TRP A 173 -13.61 12.01 13.54
N LEU A 174 -12.84 12.00 12.46
CA LEU A 174 -12.92 13.02 11.42
C LEU A 174 -14.25 12.92 10.64
N ALA A 175 -14.76 11.71 10.41
CA ALA A 175 -16.05 11.49 9.73
C ALA A 175 -17.23 12.06 10.53
N ASP A 176 -17.15 12.01 11.85
CA ASP A 176 -18.17 12.61 12.73
C ASP A 176 -18.19 14.15 12.62
N ILE A 177 -17.08 14.78 12.22
CA ILE A 177 -16.96 16.25 12.13
C ILE A 177 -17.26 16.77 10.71
N ILE A 178 -16.67 16.15 9.67
CA ILE A 178 -16.72 16.66 8.30
C ILE A 178 -17.56 15.81 7.35
N GLY A 179 -18.09 14.69 7.83
CA GLY A 179 -18.86 13.72 7.04
C GLY A 179 -17.98 12.71 6.29
N ILE A 180 -18.55 11.55 6.01
CA ILE A 180 -17.86 10.40 5.39
C ILE A 180 -17.34 10.73 3.98
N GLU A 181 -18.07 11.48 3.17
CA GLU A 181 -17.65 11.83 1.81
C GLU A 181 -16.35 12.63 1.79
N ASN A 182 -16.21 13.61 2.70
CA ASN A 182 -15.02 14.43 2.81
C ASN A 182 -13.82 13.63 3.33
N VAL A 183 -14.04 12.70 4.26
CA VAL A 183 -13.00 11.78 4.73
C VAL A 183 -12.53 10.86 3.60
N PHE A 184 -13.45 10.36 2.79
CA PHE A 184 -13.12 9.53 1.64
C PHE A 184 -12.29 10.30 0.61
N LEU A 185 -12.65 11.56 0.35
CA LEU A 185 -11.89 12.45 -0.51
C LEU A 185 -10.48 12.71 0.07
N ALA A 186 -10.37 13.02 1.36
CA ALA A 186 -9.08 13.23 2.02
C ALA A 186 -8.19 11.97 1.96
N ALA A 187 -8.75 10.80 2.23
CA ALA A 187 -8.03 9.53 2.13
C ALA A 187 -7.55 9.23 0.70
N SER A 188 -8.29 9.66 -0.33
CA SER A 188 -7.93 9.46 -1.74
C SER A 188 -6.63 10.15 -2.17
N PHE A 189 -6.14 11.11 -1.39
CA PHE A 189 -4.82 11.73 -1.60
C PHE A 189 -3.65 10.89 -1.07
N MET A 190 -3.89 9.94 -0.18
CA MET A 190 -2.82 9.13 0.44
C MET A 190 -1.97 8.36 -0.59
N PRO A 191 -2.51 7.74 -1.66
CA PRO A 191 -1.70 7.06 -2.65
C PRO A 191 -0.73 7.96 -3.42
N LEU A 192 -0.91 9.30 -3.41
CA LEU A 192 0.05 10.23 -4.01
C LEU A 192 1.42 10.17 -3.34
N ALA A 193 1.51 9.73 -2.09
CA ALA A 193 2.79 9.46 -1.44
C ALA A 193 3.62 8.39 -2.18
N GLY A 194 3.02 7.63 -3.10
CA GLY A 194 3.74 6.75 -4.03
C GLY A 194 4.85 7.44 -4.82
N ILE A 195 4.81 8.77 -4.97
CA ILE A 195 5.88 9.54 -5.62
C ILE A 195 7.24 9.36 -4.91
N PHE A 196 7.25 9.12 -3.59
CA PHE A 196 8.46 8.84 -2.84
C PHE A 196 9.16 7.53 -3.27
N ALA A 197 8.45 6.62 -3.95
CA ALA A 197 9.06 5.42 -4.54
C ALA A 197 10.09 5.76 -5.64
N LEU A 198 10.00 6.94 -6.25
CA LEU A 198 11.01 7.42 -7.21
C LEU A 198 12.36 7.65 -6.56
N ALA A 199 12.38 7.96 -5.26
CA ALA A 199 13.61 8.15 -4.50
C ALA A 199 14.30 6.81 -4.13
N LEU A 200 13.69 5.65 -4.41
CA LEU A 200 14.34 4.35 -4.23
C LEU A 200 15.44 4.11 -5.29
N PRO A 201 16.56 3.48 -4.93
CA PRO A 201 17.63 3.13 -5.87
C PRO A 201 17.11 2.28 -7.05
N LYS A 202 17.65 2.52 -8.25
CA LYS A 202 17.24 1.79 -9.47
C LYS A 202 17.62 0.29 -9.46
N LYS A 203 18.55 -0.11 -8.59
CA LYS A 203 19.12 -1.46 -8.52
C LYS A 203 18.59 -2.31 -7.33
N LEU A 204 17.46 -1.95 -6.76
CA LEU A 204 16.76 -2.75 -5.74
C LEU A 204 15.92 -3.85 -6.36
#